data_216ff453b3a076bb303855cdb958133c
#
_entry.id   216ff453b3a076bb303855cdb958133c
#
_cell.length_a   1.000
_cell.length_b   1.000
_cell.length_c   1.000
_cell.angle_alpha   90.00
_cell.angle_beta   90.00
_cell.angle_gamma   90.00
#
_symmetry.space_group_name_H-M   'P 1'
#
loop_
_entity.id
_entity.type
_entity.pdbx_description
1 polymer ?
#
loop_
_entity_poly.entity_id
_entity_poly.type
_entity_poly.pdbx_seq_one_letter_code
_entity_poly.pdbx_strand_id
1 'polypeptide(L)'
;MNRLRIFRRWLRAWIRKHRVQLALTLRMTVAAVVGLGIAQALALPLPLWTVLTALIVTQMSIGRSLKTSLDYLVGTVGGTIYGAALALLIPHTTEMALLLVLVLAVAPVALVAALKRNLNAVPVASIIVVLMPALTHAGPLDSAIYRVLEVGLGVVVGLVVAFVVLPAGGHRLARQEAARTLDLLAQALGRVLAGPLTDADIEALRRTYDSIGQSLAEFTASAAEGERERSARLSVEPDTQPLRRTLLRLRHDVVTVGRIARGDPLPEPVQGRLAPKLAAIGRAGSDYLKASGMALAARRPPSSEAELEKAFVAALAETTALRREGFTRELTDEAAGRFFALAFALEEMRRTFRDLGHDVEVTALAPEQD
;
A
#
# COMPACT_ATOMS: atom_id res chain seq x y z
N MET A 1 -15.04 -11.23 -38.00
CA MET A 1 -15.81 -10.94 -36.78
C MET A 1 -15.11 -11.38 -35.48
N ASN A 2 -14.28 -12.41 -35.44
CA ASN A 2 -13.64 -12.90 -34.19
C ASN A 2 -12.54 -11.95 -33.61
N ARG A 3 -11.75 -11.26 -34.42
CA ARG A 3 -10.66 -10.39 -33.94
C ARG A 3 -11.16 -9.19 -33.10
N LEU A 4 -12.29 -8.58 -33.46
CA LEU A 4 -12.90 -7.49 -32.72
C LEU A 4 -13.45 -7.94 -31.35
N ARG A 5 -13.99 -9.15 -31.24
CA ARG A 5 -14.49 -9.72 -29.99
C ARG A 5 -13.32 -10.05 -29.03
N ILE A 6 -12.22 -10.58 -29.55
CA ILE A 6 -11.01 -10.88 -28.79
C ILE A 6 -10.37 -9.58 -28.28
N PHE A 7 -10.23 -8.58 -29.16
CA PHE A 7 -9.71 -7.26 -28.81
C PHE A 7 -10.56 -6.57 -27.72
N ARG A 8 -11.91 -6.61 -27.85
CA ARG A 8 -12.82 -6.06 -26.84
C ARG A 8 -12.71 -6.79 -25.48
N ARG A 9 -12.52 -8.11 -25.48
CA ARG A 9 -12.33 -8.90 -24.25
C ARG A 9 -10.97 -8.56 -23.62
N TRP A 10 -9.92 -8.51 -24.40
CA TRP A 10 -8.58 -8.12 -23.96
C TRP A 10 -8.57 -6.69 -23.41
N LEU A 11 -9.15 -5.73 -24.12
CA LEU A 11 -9.24 -4.33 -23.68
C LEU A 11 -10.02 -4.18 -22.39
N ARG A 12 -11.14 -4.87 -22.22
CA ARG A 12 -11.90 -4.86 -20.96
C ARG A 12 -11.11 -5.50 -19.80
N ALA A 13 -10.37 -6.55 -20.06
CA ALA A 13 -9.51 -7.17 -19.07
C ALA A 13 -8.35 -6.25 -18.69
N TRP A 14 -7.74 -5.58 -19.68
CA TRP A 14 -6.67 -4.61 -19.47
C TRP A 14 -7.16 -3.38 -18.69
N ILE A 15 -8.32 -2.79 -19.07
CA ILE A 15 -8.94 -1.67 -18.36
C ILE A 15 -9.25 -2.06 -16.89
N ARG A 16 -9.79 -3.25 -16.65
CA ARG A 16 -10.06 -3.74 -15.30
C ARG A 16 -8.78 -3.87 -14.48
N LYS A 17 -7.72 -4.41 -15.08
CA LYS A 17 -6.41 -4.58 -14.43
C LYS A 17 -5.75 -3.22 -14.09
N HIS A 18 -5.91 -2.21 -14.95
CA HIS A 18 -5.27 -0.89 -14.79
C HIS A 18 -6.26 0.23 -14.38
N ARG A 19 -7.40 -0.14 -13.78
CA ARG A 19 -8.45 0.82 -13.45
C ARG A 19 -7.97 1.97 -12.54
N VAL A 20 -7.11 1.66 -11.56
CA VAL A 20 -6.58 2.68 -10.62
C VAL A 20 -5.65 3.65 -11.33
N GLN A 21 -4.76 3.15 -12.19
CA GLN A 21 -3.84 3.97 -12.97
C GLN A 21 -4.59 4.86 -13.97
N LEU A 22 -5.60 4.30 -14.65
CA LEU A 22 -6.46 5.05 -15.57
C LEU A 22 -7.26 6.15 -14.86
N ALA A 23 -7.77 5.86 -13.66
CA ALA A 23 -8.45 6.87 -12.84
C ALA A 23 -7.49 8.00 -12.43
N LEU A 24 -6.26 7.68 -12.05
CA LEU A 24 -5.24 8.69 -11.74
C LEU A 24 -4.92 9.55 -12.98
N THR A 25 -4.68 8.91 -14.14
CA THR A 25 -4.41 9.63 -15.39
C THR A 25 -5.54 10.60 -15.73
N LEU A 26 -6.80 10.15 -15.64
CA LEU A 26 -7.96 11.00 -15.88
C LEU A 26 -8.01 12.19 -14.91
N ARG A 27 -7.80 11.95 -13.61
CA ARG A 27 -7.77 13.01 -12.60
C ARG A 27 -6.68 14.04 -12.89
N MET A 28 -5.46 13.59 -13.17
CA MET A 28 -4.33 14.48 -13.47
C MET A 28 -4.63 15.31 -14.72
N THR A 29 -5.20 14.71 -15.76
CA THR A 29 -5.58 15.44 -16.98
C THR A 29 -6.65 16.48 -16.70
N VAL A 30 -7.71 16.12 -15.98
CA VAL A 30 -8.79 17.05 -15.60
C VAL A 30 -8.25 18.16 -14.72
N ALA A 31 -7.42 17.84 -13.71
CA ALA A 31 -6.82 18.83 -12.82
C ALA A 31 -5.94 19.85 -13.57
N ALA A 32 -5.15 19.37 -14.55
CA ALA A 32 -4.33 20.23 -15.39
C ALA A 32 -5.16 21.19 -16.25
N VAL A 33 -6.19 20.65 -16.93
CA VAL A 33 -7.04 21.45 -17.84
C VAL A 33 -7.87 22.47 -17.04
N VAL A 34 -8.51 22.05 -15.94
CA VAL A 34 -9.31 22.92 -15.08
C VAL A 34 -8.41 23.97 -14.42
N GLY A 35 -7.25 23.55 -13.89
CA GLY A 35 -6.29 24.45 -13.27
C GLY A 35 -5.80 25.53 -14.23
N LEU A 36 -5.46 25.16 -15.47
CA LEU A 36 -5.07 26.13 -16.51
C LEU A 36 -6.21 27.09 -16.83
N GLY A 37 -7.42 26.56 -17.06
CA GLY A 37 -8.58 27.37 -17.42
C GLY A 37 -8.94 28.41 -16.35
N ILE A 38 -8.94 28.01 -15.06
CA ILE A 38 -9.24 28.93 -13.95
C ILE A 38 -8.10 29.97 -13.78
N ALA A 39 -6.83 29.53 -13.85
CA ALA A 39 -5.70 30.44 -13.71
C ALA A 39 -5.67 31.51 -14.82
N GLN A 40 -6.02 31.13 -16.06
CA GLN A 40 -6.16 32.06 -17.19
C GLN A 40 -7.36 33.03 -16.99
N ALA A 41 -8.51 32.52 -16.54
CA ALA A 41 -9.69 33.34 -16.25
C ALA A 41 -9.44 34.35 -15.14
N LEU A 42 -8.59 34.03 -14.17
CA LEU A 42 -8.17 34.95 -13.09
C LEU A 42 -6.97 35.83 -13.48
N ALA A 43 -6.50 35.75 -14.74
CA ALA A 43 -5.36 36.51 -15.26
C ALA A 43 -4.10 36.40 -14.38
N LEU A 44 -3.83 35.18 -13.84
CA LEU A 44 -2.63 34.95 -13.03
C LEU A 44 -1.38 35.03 -13.93
N PRO A 45 -0.26 35.64 -13.46
CA PRO A 45 0.93 35.89 -14.27
C PRO A 45 1.57 34.63 -14.81
N LEU A 46 1.58 33.54 -14.02
CA LEU A 46 2.25 32.28 -14.35
C LEU A 46 1.33 31.06 -14.11
N PRO A 47 0.31 30.83 -14.96
CA PRO A 47 -0.62 29.71 -14.83
C PRO A 47 0.05 28.34 -14.72
N LEU A 48 1.29 28.22 -15.17
CA LEU A 48 2.12 27.02 -15.10
C LEU A 48 2.19 26.46 -13.68
N TRP A 49 2.32 27.34 -12.67
CA TRP A 49 2.46 26.89 -11.28
C TRP A 49 1.16 26.32 -10.71
N THR A 50 0.03 26.84 -11.12
CA THR A 50 -1.29 26.27 -10.78
C THR A 50 -1.42 24.86 -11.35
N VAL A 51 -1.06 24.68 -12.63
CA VAL A 51 -1.12 23.37 -13.29
C VAL A 51 -0.17 22.37 -12.64
N LEU A 52 1.10 22.74 -12.43
CA LEU A 52 2.08 21.88 -11.78
C LEU A 52 1.65 21.47 -10.37
N THR A 53 1.13 22.42 -9.59
CA THR A 53 0.63 22.15 -8.24
C THR A 53 -0.56 21.20 -8.27
N ALA A 54 -1.54 21.44 -9.15
CA ALA A 54 -2.68 20.56 -9.30
C ALA A 54 -2.28 19.14 -9.66
N LEU A 55 -1.27 18.96 -10.53
CA LEU A 55 -0.70 17.64 -10.87
C LEU A 55 0.00 16.98 -9.67
N ILE A 56 0.85 17.71 -8.95
CA ILE A 56 1.61 17.20 -7.78
C ILE A 56 0.66 16.75 -6.67
N VAL A 57 -0.40 17.52 -6.42
CA VAL A 57 -1.38 17.28 -5.36
C VAL A 57 -2.33 16.12 -5.71
N THR A 58 -2.61 15.91 -7.00
CA THR A 58 -3.49 14.83 -7.46
C THR A 58 -2.78 13.48 -7.34
N GLN A 59 -3.21 12.66 -6.37
CA GLN A 59 -2.61 11.37 -6.05
C GLN A 59 -3.58 10.20 -6.29
N MET A 60 -3.11 8.97 -6.09
CA MET A 60 -3.91 7.74 -6.28
C MET A 60 -5.10 7.66 -5.32
N SER A 61 -5.00 8.20 -4.11
CA SER A 61 -6.07 8.23 -3.12
C SER A 61 -6.33 9.65 -2.61
N ILE A 62 -7.53 9.86 -2.07
CA ILE A 62 -7.94 11.14 -1.46
C ILE A 62 -7.04 11.47 -0.27
N GLY A 63 -6.79 10.51 0.61
CA GLY A 63 -5.96 10.71 1.79
C GLY A 63 -4.52 11.08 1.47
N ARG A 64 -3.96 10.54 0.37
CA ARG A 64 -2.64 10.93 -0.12
C ARG A 64 -2.67 12.33 -0.74
N SER A 65 -3.71 12.66 -1.52
CA SER A 65 -3.87 14.00 -2.08
C SER A 65 -3.96 15.05 -0.98
N LEU A 66 -4.76 14.81 0.07
CA LEU A 66 -4.90 15.73 1.20
C LEU A 66 -3.56 15.94 1.93
N LYS A 67 -2.84 14.87 2.22
CA LYS A 67 -1.52 14.98 2.85
C LYS A 67 -0.54 15.76 1.97
N THR A 68 -0.44 15.40 0.69
CA THR A 68 0.47 16.06 -0.26
C THR A 68 0.11 17.53 -0.41
N SER A 69 -1.18 17.90 -0.41
CA SER A 69 -1.65 19.28 -0.44
C SER A 69 -1.15 20.08 0.75
N LEU A 70 -1.31 19.55 1.97
CA LEU A 70 -0.86 20.22 3.19
C LEU A 70 0.67 20.37 3.23
N ASP A 71 1.40 19.29 2.94
CA ASP A 71 2.87 19.31 2.92
C ASP A 71 3.40 20.30 1.87
N TYR A 72 2.78 20.34 0.68
CA TYR A 72 3.18 21.23 -0.41
C TYR A 72 2.83 22.70 -0.11
N LEU A 73 1.63 22.96 0.44
CA LEU A 73 1.20 24.31 0.81
C LEU A 73 2.08 24.90 1.92
N VAL A 74 2.31 24.15 3.01
CA VAL A 74 3.17 24.57 4.12
C VAL A 74 4.60 24.80 3.63
N GLY A 75 5.14 23.90 2.81
CA GLY A 75 6.46 24.05 2.22
C GLY A 75 6.58 25.26 1.31
N THR A 76 5.57 25.51 0.47
CA THR A 76 5.55 26.65 -0.43
C THR A 76 5.45 27.97 0.33
N VAL A 77 4.53 28.11 1.28
CA VAL A 77 4.37 29.33 2.08
C VAL A 77 5.64 29.61 2.87
N GLY A 78 6.20 28.59 3.55
CA GLY A 78 7.46 28.75 4.30
C GLY A 78 8.63 29.16 3.41
N GLY A 79 8.81 28.48 2.26
CA GLY A 79 9.87 28.81 1.30
C GLY A 79 9.68 30.18 0.65
N THR A 80 8.44 30.56 0.36
CA THR A 80 8.09 31.88 -0.19
C THR A 80 8.43 33.01 0.79
N ILE A 81 8.06 32.87 2.06
CA ILE A 81 8.38 33.87 3.11
C ILE A 81 9.89 33.98 3.27
N TYR A 82 10.58 32.86 3.36
CA TYR A 82 12.03 32.85 3.50
C TYR A 82 12.74 33.46 2.28
N GLY A 83 12.38 33.08 1.06
CA GLY A 83 12.93 33.63 -0.18
C GLY A 83 12.66 35.12 -0.35
N ALA A 84 11.45 35.58 -0.03
CA ALA A 84 11.09 37.01 -0.06
C ALA A 84 11.89 37.81 0.96
N ALA A 85 12.07 37.31 2.18
CA ALA A 85 12.90 37.96 3.18
C ALA A 85 14.36 38.13 2.71
N LEU A 86 14.95 37.09 2.11
CA LEU A 86 16.29 37.18 1.55
C LEU A 86 16.37 38.18 0.39
N ALA A 87 15.41 38.14 -0.54
CA ALA A 87 15.40 39.04 -1.69
C ALA A 87 15.23 40.51 -1.31
N LEU A 88 14.54 40.79 -0.20
CA LEU A 88 14.35 42.14 0.33
C LEU A 88 15.55 42.64 1.14
N LEU A 89 16.20 41.74 1.90
CA LEU A 89 17.29 42.12 2.81
C LEU A 89 18.64 42.23 2.10
N ILE A 90 18.87 41.49 1.03
CA ILE A 90 20.17 41.40 0.35
C ILE A 90 20.01 41.94 -1.09
N PRO A 91 20.55 43.15 -1.40
CA PRO A 91 20.59 43.63 -2.76
C PRO A 91 21.45 42.70 -3.65
N HIS A 92 20.86 42.21 -4.74
CA HIS A 92 21.53 41.25 -5.64
C HIS A 92 21.56 41.78 -7.08
N THR A 93 22.11 42.97 -7.26
CA THR A 93 22.25 43.65 -8.56
C THR A 93 23.43 43.13 -9.39
N THR A 94 24.34 42.34 -8.83
CA THR A 94 25.47 41.73 -9.52
C THR A 94 25.30 40.21 -9.57
N GLU A 95 25.90 39.56 -10.59
CA GLU A 95 25.83 38.09 -10.74
C GLU A 95 26.42 37.37 -9.51
N MET A 96 27.51 37.89 -8.94
CA MET A 96 28.14 37.31 -7.74
C MET A 96 27.23 37.43 -6.51
N ALA A 97 26.54 38.56 -6.34
CA ALA A 97 25.55 38.75 -5.26
C ALA A 97 24.35 37.82 -5.45
N LEU A 98 23.88 37.63 -6.68
CA LEU A 98 22.81 36.69 -6.99
C LEU A 98 23.20 35.24 -6.65
N LEU A 99 24.42 34.81 -6.97
CA LEU A 99 24.93 33.49 -6.61
C LEU A 99 24.99 33.30 -5.08
N LEU A 100 25.45 34.33 -4.35
CA LEU A 100 25.49 34.29 -2.89
C LEU A 100 24.08 34.15 -2.30
N VAL A 101 23.14 34.96 -2.77
CA VAL A 101 21.74 34.93 -2.32
C VAL A 101 21.12 33.57 -2.67
N LEU A 102 21.43 32.99 -3.82
CA LEU A 102 20.97 31.66 -4.21
C LEU A 102 21.48 30.56 -3.25
N VAL A 103 22.77 30.61 -2.88
CA VAL A 103 23.32 29.68 -1.88
C VAL A 103 22.62 29.83 -0.53
N LEU A 104 22.40 31.06 -0.08
CA LEU A 104 21.66 31.33 1.16
C LEU A 104 20.20 30.89 1.08
N ALA A 105 19.58 31.05 -0.09
CA ALA A 105 18.19 30.63 -0.31
C ALA A 105 18.02 29.11 -0.34
N VAL A 106 19.08 28.35 -0.69
CA VAL A 106 18.98 26.89 -0.84
C VAL A 106 19.55 26.15 0.35
N ALA A 107 20.78 26.44 0.75
CA ALA A 107 21.51 25.57 1.69
C ALA A 107 20.83 25.35 3.05
N PRO A 108 20.31 26.38 3.75
CA PRO A 108 19.64 26.18 5.04
C PRO A 108 18.35 25.40 4.91
N VAL A 109 17.51 25.74 3.92
CA VAL A 109 16.20 25.11 3.75
C VAL A 109 16.29 23.72 3.13
N ALA A 110 17.31 23.42 2.33
CA ALA A 110 17.61 22.08 1.85
C ALA A 110 18.03 21.16 2.99
N LEU A 111 18.80 21.67 3.97
CA LEU A 111 19.13 20.92 5.18
C LEU A 111 17.84 20.59 5.98
N VAL A 112 16.93 21.53 6.16
CA VAL A 112 15.65 21.31 6.83
C VAL A 112 14.81 20.29 6.05
N ALA A 113 14.75 20.39 4.72
CA ALA A 113 14.03 19.44 3.86
C ALA A 113 14.66 18.03 3.91
N ALA A 114 15.96 17.90 4.02
CA ALA A 114 16.66 16.63 4.19
C ALA A 114 16.30 15.94 5.53
N LEU A 115 16.15 16.74 6.59
CA LEU A 115 15.75 16.25 7.91
C LEU A 115 14.24 15.96 8.00
N LYS A 116 13.42 16.72 7.27
CA LYS A 116 11.95 16.58 7.26
C LYS A 116 11.44 16.43 5.83
N ARG A 117 11.27 15.18 5.38
CA ARG A 117 10.86 14.82 4.00
C ARG A 117 9.58 15.49 3.49
N ASN A 118 8.70 15.90 4.37
CA ASN A 118 7.45 16.59 4.03
C ASN A 118 7.64 18.08 3.66
N LEU A 119 8.86 18.64 3.79
CA LEU A 119 9.17 20.03 3.48
C LEU A 119 9.96 20.19 2.17
N ASN A 120 9.93 19.23 1.25
CA ASN A 120 10.68 19.26 -0.02
C ASN A 120 10.29 20.45 -0.93
N ALA A 121 9.12 21.07 -0.74
CA ALA A 121 8.68 22.23 -1.51
C ALA A 121 9.37 23.54 -1.05
N VAL A 122 9.94 23.60 0.17
CA VAL A 122 10.54 24.81 0.74
C VAL A 122 11.71 25.35 -0.11
N PRO A 123 12.73 24.54 -0.46
CA PRO A 123 13.85 25.04 -1.28
C PRO A 123 13.38 25.52 -2.66
N VAL A 124 12.45 24.79 -3.28
CA VAL A 124 11.93 25.13 -4.60
C VAL A 124 11.18 26.48 -4.56
N ALA A 125 10.32 26.68 -3.56
CA ALA A 125 9.59 27.93 -3.41
C ALA A 125 10.52 29.12 -3.12
N SER A 126 11.55 28.94 -2.29
CA SER A 126 12.55 29.94 -1.98
C SER A 126 13.33 30.40 -3.23
N ILE A 127 13.82 29.43 -4.03
CA ILE A 127 14.55 29.73 -5.28
C ILE A 127 13.68 30.51 -6.25
N ILE A 128 12.43 30.11 -6.42
CA ILE A 128 11.51 30.76 -7.38
C ILE A 128 11.33 32.23 -7.01
N VAL A 129 11.09 32.53 -5.73
CA VAL A 129 10.87 33.91 -5.29
C VAL A 129 12.13 34.76 -5.42
N VAL A 130 13.31 34.21 -5.23
CA VAL A 130 14.60 34.91 -5.40
C VAL A 130 14.93 35.17 -6.87
N LEU A 131 14.71 34.17 -7.75
CA LEU A 131 15.10 34.28 -9.16
C LEU A 131 14.03 34.93 -10.05
N MET A 132 12.76 34.85 -9.69
CA MET A 132 11.67 35.35 -10.52
C MET A 132 11.73 36.84 -10.81
N PRO A 133 12.08 37.74 -9.86
CA PRO A 133 12.25 39.15 -10.12
C PRO A 133 13.29 39.44 -11.24
N ALA A 134 14.36 38.67 -11.30
CA ALA A 134 15.39 38.80 -12.36
C ALA A 134 14.87 38.40 -13.75
N LEU A 135 13.86 37.51 -13.81
CA LEU A 135 13.29 37.01 -15.08
C LEU A 135 12.08 37.80 -15.55
N THR A 136 11.25 38.30 -14.61
CA THR A 136 9.95 38.92 -14.92
C THR A 136 9.91 40.44 -14.65
N HIS A 137 10.94 41.02 -14.07
CA HIS A 137 11.01 42.42 -13.61
C HIS A 137 9.92 42.76 -12.57
N ALA A 138 9.23 41.77 -12.00
CA ALA A 138 8.27 41.93 -10.92
C ALA A 138 8.98 42.10 -9.57
N GLY A 139 8.35 42.83 -8.63
CA GLY A 139 8.89 42.95 -7.29
C GLY A 139 8.96 41.62 -6.54
N PRO A 140 9.88 41.47 -5.57
CA PRO A 140 9.97 40.22 -4.76
C PRO A 140 8.68 39.93 -4.01
N LEU A 141 7.96 40.93 -3.52
CA LEU A 141 6.68 40.79 -2.83
C LEU A 141 5.55 40.34 -3.77
N ASP A 142 5.48 40.93 -4.97
CA ASP A 142 4.49 40.52 -5.97
C ASP A 142 4.71 39.06 -6.39
N SER A 143 5.98 38.70 -6.63
CA SER A 143 6.35 37.32 -6.95
C SER A 143 5.97 36.35 -5.84
N ALA A 144 6.14 36.73 -4.57
CA ALA A 144 5.77 35.93 -3.41
C ALA A 144 4.24 35.75 -3.30
N ILE A 145 3.47 36.86 -3.45
CA ILE A 145 2.02 36.82 -3.39
C ILE A 145 1.44 35.97 -4.51
N TYR A 146 1.86 36.21 -5.75
CA TYR A 146 1.38 35.41 -6.89
C TYR A 146 1.74 33.94 -6.73
N ARG A 147 2.93 33.63 -6.22
CA ARG A 147 3.34 32.25 -5.95
C ARG A 147 2.39 31.54 -4.98
N VAL A 148 2.02 32.19 -3.88
CA VAL A 148 1.07 31.63 -2.90
C VAL A 148 -0.32 31.46 -3.51
N LEU A 149 -0.80 32.43 -4.29
CA LEU A 149 -2.11 32.37 -4.95
C LEU A 149 -2.17 31.25 -6.00
N GLU A 150 -1.16 31.16 -6.87
CA GLU A 150 -1.08 30.12 -7.91
C GLU A 150 -1.01 28.71 -7.33
N VAL A 151 -0.18 28.53 -6.29
CA VAL A 151 -0.08 27.24 -5.59
C VAL A 151 -1.36 26.94 -4.80
N GLY A 152 -1.93 27.92 -4.10
CA GLY A 152 -3.19 27.77 -3.39
C GLY A 152 -4.32 27.35 -4.31
N LEU A 153 -4.45 28.00 -5.47
CA LEU A 153 -5.43 27.63 -6.50
C LEU A 153 -5.18 26.19 -7.02
N GLY A 154 -3.92 25.85 -7.31
CA GLY A 154 -3.56 24.51 -7.75
C GLY A 154 -3.90 23.43 -6.73
N VAL A 155 -3.70 23.71 -5.44
CA VAL A 155 -4.10 22.82 -4.33
C VAL A 155 -5.62 22.64 -4.31
N VAL A 156 -6.40 23.73 -4.37
CA VAL A 156 -7.87 23.66 -4.35
C VAL A 156 -8.38 22.86 -5.55
N VAL A 157 -7.91 23.17 -6.77
CA VAL A 157 -8.31 22.43 -7.98
C VAL A 157 -7.94 20.96 -7.89
N GLY A 158 -6.70 20.63 -7.48
CA GLY A 158 -6.25 19.26 -7.36
C GLY A 158 -7.06 18.45 -6.34
N LEU A 159 -7.41 19.05 -5.19
CA LEU A 159 -8.28 18.43 -4.19
C LEU A 159 -9.70 18.25 -4.70
N VAL A 160 -10.33 19.28 -5.26
CA VAL A 160 -11.70 19.17 -5.80
C VAL A 160 -11.78 18.07 -6.85
N VAL A 161 -10.82 18.01 -7.78
CA VAL A 161 -10.76 16.97 -8.79
C VAL A 161 -10.55 15.58 -8.15
N ALA A 162 -9.71 15.46 -7.11
CA ALA A 162 -9.51 14.21 -6.41
C ALA A 162 -10.78 13.68 -5.74
N PHE A 163 -11.67 14.57 -5.28
CA PHE A 163 -12.96 14.20 -4.67
C PHE A 163 -14.04 13.89 -5.71
N VAL A 164 -14.08 14.64 -6.82
CA VAL A 164 -15.18 14.57 -7.79
C VAL A 164 -14.92 13.53 -8.89
N VAL A 165 -13.67 13.42 -9.35
CA VAL A 165 -13.33 12.56 -10.49
C VAL A 165 -12.90 11.18 -10.02
N LEU A 166 -13.80 10.18 -10.11
CA LEU A 166 -13.54 8.79 -9.77
C LEU A 166 -12.82 8.60 -8.42
N PRO A 167 -13.40 9.03 -7.30
CA PRO A 167 -12.74 8.97 -6.01
C PRO A 167 -12.25 7.55 -5.70
N ALA A 168 -10.99 7.42 -5.31
CA ALA A 168 -10.42 6.16 -4.82
C ALA A 168 -10.04 6.34 -3.37
N GLY A 169 -10.84 5.79 -2.46
CA GLY A 169 -10.55 5.79 -1.03
C GLY A 169 -9.39 4.86 -0.70
N GLY A 170 -8.58 5.23 0.29
CA GLY A 170 -7.47 4.43 0.80
C GLY A 170 -7.93 3.05 1.28
N HIS A 171 -9.10 2.96 1.91
CA HIS A 171 -9.70 1.70 2.34
C HIS A 171 -9.99 0.74 1.18
N ARG A 172 -10.44 1.25 0.03
CA ARG A 172 -10.67 0.41 -1.15
C ARG A 172 -9.37 -0.17 -1.68
N LEU A 173 -8.30 0.63 -1.75
CA LEU A 173 -6.98 0.16 -2.15
C LEU A 173 -6.43 -0.85 -1.15
N ALA A 174 -6.60 -0.59 0.15
CA ALA A 174 -6.21 -1.51 1.21
C ALA A 174 -6.91 -2.87 1.07
N ARG A 175 -8.24 -2.92 0.83
CA ARG A 175 -8.96 -4.18 0.60
C ARG A 175 -8.43 -4.94 -0.62
N GLN A 176 -8.08 -4.24 -1.70
CA GLN A 176 -7.52 -4.87 -2.91
C GLN A 176 -6.15 -5.49 -2.65
N GLU A 177 -5.28 -4.78 -1.92
CA GLU A 177 -3.94 -5.30 -1.57
C GLU A 177 -4.02 -6.41 -0.52
N ALA A 178 -4.95 -6.35 0.43
CA ALA A 178 -5.23 -7.45 1.35
C ALA A 178 -5.68 -8.71 0.60
N ALA A 179 -6.59 -8.56 -0.38
CA ALA A 179 -7.05 -9.67 -1.22
C ALA A 179 -5.90 -10.29 -2.03
N ARG A 180 -5.02 -9.47 -2.59
CA ARG A 180 -3.80 -9.92 -3.28
C ARG A 180 -2.85 -10.66 -2.34
N THR A 181 -2.65 -10.14 -1.13
CA THR A 181 -1.81 -10.78 -0.11
C THR A 181 -2.35 -12.16 0.26
N LEU A 182 -3.68 -12.28 0.43
CA LEU A 182 -4.35 -13.55 0.73
C LEU A 182 -4.18 -14.57 -0.41
N ASP A 183 -4.28 -14.14 -1.67
CA ASP A 183 -4.05 -15.02 -2.83
C ASP A 183 -2.59 -15.52 -2.89
N LEU A 184 -1.62 -14.66 -2.63
CA LEU A 184 -0.21 -15.05 -2.55
C LEU A 184 0.07 -16.01 -1.39
N LEU A 185 -0.54 -15.77 -0.22
CA LEU A 185 -0.47 -16.67 0.93
C LEU A 185 -1.12 -18.03 0.63
N ALA A 186 -2.23 -18.06 -0.10
CA ALA A 186 -2.88 -19.28 -0.55
C ALA A 186 -1.95 -20.12 -1.44
N GLN A 187 -1.28 -19.49 -2.39
CA GLN A 187 -0.30 -20.15 -3.27
C GLN A 187 0.87 -20.72 -2.47
N ALA A 188 1.44 -19.95 -1.53
CA ALA A 188 2.54 -20.40 -0.68
C ALA A 188 2.13 -21.56 0.22
N LEU A 189 0.98 -21.45 0.92
CA LEU A 189 0.48 -22.49 1.82
C LEU A 189 0.19 -23.80 1.09
N GLY A 190 -0.50 -23.72 -0.06
CA GLY A 190 -0.80 -24.89 -0.87
C GLY A 190 0.45 -25.63 -1.32
N ARG A 191 1.52 -24.91 -1.69
CA ARG A 191 2.79 -25.51 -2.11
C ARG A 191 3.57 -26.11 -0.95
N VAL A 192 3.65 -25.40 0.19
CA VAL A 192 4.38 -25.84 1.38
C VAL A 192 3.81 -27.13 1.95
N LEU A 193 2.49 -27.30 1.93
CA LEU A 193 1.81 -28.46 2.53
C LEU A 193 1.41 -29.54 1.50
N ALA A 194 1.78 -29.39 0.23
CA ALA A 194 1.47 -30.38 -0.80
C ALA A 194 2.33 -31.64 -0.72
N GLY A 195 3.52 -31.55 -0.12
CA GLY A 195 4.48 -32.66 -0.02
C GLY A 195 5.93 -32.17 -0.06
N PRO A 196 6.89 -33.06 -0.32
CA PRO A 196 8.30 -32.69 -0.41
C PRO A 196 8.54 -31.58 -1.42
N LEU A 197 9.38 -30.60 -1.05
CA LEU A 197 9.72 -29.46 -1.87
C LEU A 197 10.95 -29.75 -2.72
N THR A 198 10.85 -29.53 -4.02
CA THR A 198 12.01 -29.54 -4.94
C THR A 198 12.75 -28.21 -4.89
N ASP A 199 13.98 -28.14 -5.41
CA ASP A 199 14.75 -26.90 -5.50
C ASP A 199 14.00 -25.81 -6.32
N ALA A 200 13.28 -26.23 -7.36
CA ALA A 200 12.41 -25.33 -8.14
C ALA A 200 11.25 -24.77 -7.31
N ASP A 201 10.68 -25.59 -6.41
CA ASP A 201 9.64 -25.16 -5.48
C ASP A 201 10.17 -24.15 -4.44
N ILE A 202 11.36 -24.40 -3.93
CA ILE A 202 12.03 -23.50 -2.97
C ILE A 202 12.26 -22.12 -3.60
N GLU A 203 12.76 -22.07 -4.84
CA GLU A 203 12.99 -20.81 -5.55
C GLU A 203 11.66 -20.11 -5.91
N ALA A 204 10.62 -20.86 -6.28
CA ALA A 204 9.29 -20.32 -6.52
C ALA A 204 8.67 -19.74 -5.22
N LEU A 205 8.82 -20.43 -4.10
CA LEU A 205 8.37 -19.96 -2.79
C LEU A 205 9.09 -18.69 -2.36
N ARG A 206 10.40 -18.59 -2.60
CA ARG A 206 11.17 -17.38 -2.31
C ARG A 206 10.58 -16.18 -3.01
N ARG A 207 10.33 -16.27 -4.32
CA ARG A 207 9.69 -15.19 -5.12
C ARG A 207 8.28 -14.87 -4.61
N THR A 208 7.53 -15.88 -4.18
CA THR A 208 6.20 -15.67 -3.61
C THR A 208 6.29 -14.91 -2.27
N TYR A 209 7.25 -15.26 -1.40
CA TYR A 209 7.45 -14.55 -0.13
C TYR A 209 7.88 -13.09 -0.32
N ASP A 210 8.73 -12.80 -1.33
CA ASP A 210 9.09 -11.43 -1.70
C ASP A 210 7.86 -10.64 -2.17
N SER A 211 7.02 -11.27 -3.00
CA SER A 211 5.76 -10.70 -3.48
C SER A 211 4.75 -10.45 -2.35
N ILE A 212 4.66 -11.35 -1.35
CA ILE A 212 3.85 -11.16 -0.14
C ILE A 212 4.37 -9.95 0.66
N GLY A 213 5.70 -9.83 0.81
CA GLY A 213 6.32 -8.70 1.49
C GLY A 213 5.97 -7.36 0.84
N GLN A 214 6.04 -7.30 -0.49
CA GLN A 214 5.67 -6.11 -1.26
C GLN A 214 4.17 -5.78 -1.13
N SER A 215 3.29 -6.77 -1.32
CA SER A 215 1.83 -6.57 -1.22
C SER A 215 1.41 -6.11 0.19
N LEU A 216 2.04 -6.64 1.27
CA LEU A 216 1.82 -6.19 2.64
C LEU A 216 2.30 -4.75 2.87
N ALA A 217 3.40 -4.32 2.24
CA ALA A 217 3.85 -2.94 2.32
C ALA A 217 2.86 -1.99 1.61
N GLU A 218 2.37 -2.37 0.42
CA GLU A 218 1.35 -1.63 -0.32
C GLU A 218 0.02 -1.56 0.45
N PHE A 219 -0.40 -2.68 1.07
CA PHE A 219 -1.55 -2.72 1.97
C PHE A 219 -1.38 -1.75 3.15
N THR A 220 -0.21 -1.78 3.83
CA THR A 220 0.06 -0.91 4.98
C THR A 220 0.02 0.57 4.58
N ALA A 221 0.58 0.92 3.43
CA ALA A 221 0.53 2.27 2.90
C ALA A 221 -0.91 2.73 2.61
N SER A 222 -1.70 1.89 1.93
CA SER A 222 -3.10 2.19 1.60
C SER A 222 -4.00 2.26 2.84
N ALA A 223 -3.77 1.38 3.83
CA ALA A 223 -4.46 1.40 5.12
C ALA A 223 -4.18 2.70 5.89
N ALA A 224 -2.92 3.17 5.90
CA ALA A 224 -2.57 4.45 6.51
C ALA A 224 -3.22 5.65 5.81
N GLU A 225 -3.49 5.55 4.51
CA GLU A 225 -4.24 6.58 3.77
C GLU A 225 -5.72 6.55 4.14
N GLY A 226 -6.33 5.37 4.20
CA GLY A 226 -7.70 5.19 4.67
C GLY A 226 -7.91 5.74 6.09
N GLU A 227 -6.94 5.53 6.99
CA GLU A 227 -6.99 6.07 8.35
C GLU A 227 -6.97 7.61 8.35
N ARG A 228 -6.21 8.25 7.47
CA ARG A 228 -6.25 9.73 7.33
C ARG A 228 -7.60 10.22 6.82
N GLU A 229 -8.20 9.50 5.86
CA GLU A 229 -9.55 9.80 5.36
C GLU A 229 -10.58 9.69 6.50
N ARG A 230 -10.49 8.65 7.33
CA ARG A 230 -11.34 8.46 8.52
C ARG A 230 -11.12 9.58 9.56
N SER A 231 -9.87 9.89 9.88
CA SER A 231 -9.53 10.94 10.84
C SER A 231 -9.98 12.34 10.39
N ALA A 232 -10.00 12.56 9.07
CA ALA A 232 -10.55 13.78 8.46
C ALA A 232 -12.09 13.74 8.30
N ARG A 233 -12.79 12.73 8.83
CA ARG A 233 -14.23 12.48 8.68
C ARG A 233 -14.71 12.37 7.22
N LEU A 234 -13.82 11.92 6.34
CA LEU A 234 -14.10 11.71 4.92
C LEU A 234 -14.50 10.26 4.61
N SER A 235 -14.45 9.38 5.60
CA SER A 235 -14.80 7.96 5.49
C SER A 235 -15.29 7.42 6.83
N VAL A 236 -16.27 6.52 6.81
CA VAL A 236 -16.81 5.77 7.97
C VAL A 236 -16.32 4.31 7.97
N GLU A 237 -15.40 3.96 7.08
CA GLU A 237 -14.85 2.61 6.96
C GLU A 237 -14.14 2.17 8.25
N PRO A 238 -14.16 0.86 8.57
CA PRO A 238 -13.59 0.33 9.81
C PRO A 238 -12.07 0.44 9.85
N ASP A 239 -11.52 0.30 11.06
CA ASP A 239 -10.07 0.19 11.25
C ASP A 239 -9.53 -1.09 10.58
N THR A 240 -8.54 -0.92 9.72
CA THR A 240 -7.87 -2.03 9.02
C THR A 240 -6.64 -2.58 9.78
N GLN A 241 -6.32 -2.04 10.97
CA GLN A 241 -5.18 -2.49 11.77
C GLN A 241 -5.29 -3.94 12.28
N PRO A 242 -6.49 -4.43 12.72
CA PRO A 242 -6.66 -5.83 13.06
C PRO A 242 -6.28 -6.74 11.88
N LEU A 243 -6.88 -6.53 10.72
CA LEU A 243 -6.59 -7.31 9.50
C LEU A 243 -5.09 -7.27 9.14
N ARG A 244 -4.42 -6.12 9.29
CA ARG A 244 -2.98 -6.00 9.05
C ARG A 244 -2.17 -6.92 9.99
N ARG A 245 -2.50 -6.94 11.27
CA ARG A 245 -1.81 -7.80 12.26
C ARG A 245 -1.99 -9.28 11.92
N THR A 246 -3.20 -9.66 11.53
CA THR A 246 -3.54 -11.04 11.17
C THR A 246 -2.84 -11.48 9.88
N LEU A 247 -2.77 -10.63 8.85
CA LEU A 247 -2.01 -10.93 7.64
C LEU A 247 -0.50 -11.09 7.90
N LEU A 248 0.07 -10.28 8.81
CA LEU A 248 1.48 -10.42 9.22
C LEU A 248 1.72 -11.72 9.99
N ARG A 249 0.83 -12.11 10.91
CA ARG A 249 0.90 -13.38 11.63
C ARG A 249 0.79 -14.55 10.65
N LEU A 250 -0.19 -14.52 9.77
CA LEU A 250 -0.40 -15.59 8.78
C LEU A 250 0.82 -15.75 7.85
N ARG A 251 1.43 -14.65 7.41
CA ARG A 251 2.72 -14.71 6.70
C ARG A 251 3.79 -15.42 7.52
N HIS A 252 3.91 -15.07 8.80
CA HIS A 252 4.87 -15.70 9.70
C HIS A 252 4.62 -17.20 9.83
N ASP A 253 3.36 -17.60 10.02
CA ASP A 253 2.95 -19.00 10.18
C ASP A 253 3.27 -19.82 8.92
N VAL A 254 2.92 -19.30 7.73
CA VAL A 254 3.22 -19.97 6.45
C VAL A 254 4.74 -20.10 6.22
N VAL A 255 5.52 -19.07 6.54
CA VAL A 255 7.00 -19.14 6.45
C VAL A 255 7.57 -20.15 7.44
N THR A 256 7.05 -20.20 8.68
CA THR A 256 7.50 -21.13 9.72
C THR A 256 7.22 -22.57 9.33
N VAL A 257 6.00 -22.87 8.89
CA VAL A 257 5.64 -24.22 8.40
C VAL A 257 6.50 -24.58 7.17
N GLY A 258 6.72 -23.63 6.25
CA GLY A 258 7.60 -23.85 5.09
C GLY A 258 9.06 -24.07 5.45
N ARG A 259 9.55 -23.52 6.56
CA ARG A 259 10.89 -23.79 7.08
C ARG A 259 10.98 -25.22 7.65
N ILE A 260 9.98 -25.64 8.40
CA ILE A 260 9.90 -26.99 8.96
C ILE A 260 9.79 -28.04 7.84
N ALA A 261 8.97 -27.76 6.81
CA ALA A 261 8.78 -28.65 5.67
C ALA A 261 10.02 -28.83 4.77
N ARG A 262 11.00 -27.92 4.84
CA ARG A 262 12.29 -28.03 4.11
C ARG A 262 13.32 -28.92 4.81
N GLY A 263 13.10 -29.29 6.06
CA GLY A 263 13.95 -30.24 6.77
C GLY A 263 13.81 -31.67 6.21
N ASP A 264 14.68 -32.57 6.68
CA ASP A 264 14.58 -33.99 6.30
C ASP A 264 13.18 -34.54 6.62
N PRO A 265 12.63 -35.42 5.79
CA PRO A 265 11.33 -36.01 6.06
C PRO A 265 11.33 -36.72 7.42
N LEU A 266 10.20 -36.72 8.09
CA LEU A 266 10.03 -37.47 9.32
C LEU A 266 10.09 -38.99 8.99
N PRO A 267 10.62 -39.82 9.89
CA PRO A 267 10.63 -41.27 9.68
C PRO A 267 9.21 -41.86 9.54
N GLU A 268 9.11 -42.97 8.80
CA GLU A 268 7.87 -43.76 8.81
C GLU A 268 7.66 -44.44 10.17
N PRO A 269 6.41 -44.62 10.64
CA PRO A 269 5.16 -44.31 9.93
C PRO A 269 4.67 -42.86 10.16
N VAL A 270 5.42 -42.01 10.85
CA VAL A 270 4.99 -40.64 11.21
C VAL A 270 4.73 -39.79 9.97
N GLN A 271 5.66 -39.84 8.98
CA GLN A 271 5.55 -39.12 7.72
C GLN A 271 4.28 -39.51 6.94
N GLY A 272 4.09 -40.84 6.73
CA GLY A 272 2.95 -41.35 5.96
C GLY A 272 1.59 -41.04 6.58
N ARG A 273 1.51 -40.94 7.91
CA ARG A 273 0.26 -40.61 8.63
C ARG A 273 -0.04 -39.08 8.61
N LEU A 274 0.99 -38.23 8.70
CA LEU A 274 0.82 -36.78 8.72
C LEU A 274 0.67 -36.18 7.33
N ALA A 275 1.39 -36.66 6.31
CA ALA A 275 1.40 -36.07 4.98
C ALA A 275 -0.01 -35.85 4.38
N PRO A 276 -0.96 -36.83 4.40
CA PRO A 276 -2.29 -36.59 3.86
C PRO A 276 -3.09 -35.55 4.65
N LYS A 277 -2.86 -35.43 5.96
CA LYS A 277 -3.52 -34.43 6.82
C LYS A 277 -2.99 -33.04 6.54
N LEU A 278 -1.68 -32.89 6.38
CA LEU A 278 -1.04 -31.63 5.99
C LEU A 278 -1.49 -31.17 4.61
N ALA A 279 -1.55 -32.08 3.63
CA ALA A 279 -2.07 -31.77 2.31
C ALA A 279 -3.55 -31.34 2.34
N ALA A 280 -4.37 -31.90 3.24
CA ALA A 280 -5.74 -31.46 3.44
C ALA A 280 -5.81 -30.02 3.98
N ILE A 281 -5.00 -29.66 4.98
CA ILE A 281 -4.86 -28.28 5.46
C ILE A 281 -4.41 -27.35 4.33
N GLY A 282 -3.41 -27.77 3.53
CA GLY A 282 -2.90 -26.99 2.40
C GLY A 282 -4.00 -26.65 1.39
N ARG A 283 -4.82 -27.63 1.02
CA ARG A 283 -5.96 -27.41 0.09
C ARG A 283 -7.03 -26.53 0.71
N ALA A 284 -7.59 -26.93 1.87
CA ALA A 284 -8.68 -26.21 2.51
C ALA A 284 -8.28 -24.78 2.90
N GLY A 285 -7.03 -24.58 3.39
CA GLY A 285 -6.49 -23.29 3.72
C GLY A 285 -6.30 -22.39 2.50
N SER A 286 -5.77 -22.93 1.40
CA SER A 286 -5.63 -22.19 0.14
C SER A 286 -6.98 -21.73 -0.40
N ASP A 287 -7.99 -22.61 -0.37
CA ASP A 287 -9.33 -22.27 -0.85
C ASP A 287 -10.00 -21.23 0.05
N TYR A 288 -9.86 -21.36 1.37
CA TYR A 288 -10.37 -20.38 2.32
C TYR A 288 -9.72 -19.01 2.16
N LEU A 289 -8.38 -18.92 1.99
CA LEU A 289 -7.66 -17.67 1.76
C LEU A 289 -8.09 -16.98 0.47
N LYS A 290 -8.24 -17.72 -0.63
CA LYS A 290 -8.76 -17.19 -1.90
C LYS A 290 -10.19 -16.67 -1.76
N ALA A 291 -11.04 -17.42 -1.10
CA ALA A 291 -12.43 -17.03 -0.84
C ALA A 291 -12.53 -15.77 0.04
N SER A 292 -11.69 -15.67 1.09
CA SER A 292 -11.57 -14.49 1.94
C SER A 292 -11.09 -13.27 1.17
N GLY A 293 -10.11 -13.43 0.28
CA GLY A 293 -9.65 -12.36 -0.63
C GLY A 293 -10.75 -11.88 -1.56
N MET A 294 -11.52 -12.79 -2.14
CA MET A 294 -12.68 -12.44 -2.98
C MET A 294 -13.78 -11.74 -2.17
N ALA A 295 -14.04 -12.17 -0.93
CA ALA A 295 -15.00 -11.55 -0.03
C ALA A 295 -14.64 -10.10 0.28
N LEU A 296 -13.37 -9.82 0.64
CA LEU A 296 -12.84 -8.46 0.85
C LEU A 296 -13.00 -7.58 -0.39
N ALA A 297 -12.60 -8.09 -1.56
CA ALA A 297 -12.67 -7.33 -2.82
C ALA A 297 -14.12 -7.02 -3.24
N ALA A 298 -15.04 -7.93 -2.97
CA ALA A 298 -16.46 -7.85 -3.36
C ALA A 298 -17.37 -7.28 -2.26
N ARG A 299 -16.84 -6.93 -1.06
CA ARG A 299 -17.60 -6.51 0.12
C ARG A 299 -18.74 -7.51 0.46
N ARG A 300 -18.35 -8.76 0.62
CA ARG A 300 -19.26 -9.86 0.96
C ARG A 300 -18.81 -10.55 2.26
N PRO A 301 -19.72 -11.22 2.96
CA PRO A 301 -19.33 -12.03 4.12
C PRO A 301 -18.29 -13.08 3.73
N PRO A 302 -17.36 -13.45 4.65
CA PRO A 302 -16.38 -14.50 4.41
C PRO A 302 -17.08 -15.85 4.17
N SER A 303 -16.40 -16.75 3.49
CA SER A 303 -16.83 -18.13 3.35
C SER A 303 -16.71 -18.89 4.68
N SER A 304 -17.48 -19.98 4.83
CA SER A 304 -17.40 -20.84 6.00
C SER A 304 -15.99 -21.44 6.14
N GLU A 305 -15.42 -21.42 7.34
CA GLU A 305 -14.15 -22.03 7.69
C GLU A 305 -14.26 -23.53 8.07
N ALA A 306 -15.46 -24.11 8.00
CA ALA A 306 -15.75 -25.44 8.55
C ALA A 306 -14.84 -26.56 7.99
N GLU A 307 -14.58 -26.58 6.69
CA GLU A 307 -13.70 -27.59 6.07
C GLU A 307 -12.22 -27.40 6.49
N LEU A 308 -11.80 -26.17 6.64
CA LEU A 308 -10.46 -25.85 7.13
C LEU A 308 -10.28 -26.26 8.60
N GLU A 309 -11.26 -25.92 9.43
CA GLU A 309 -11.26 -26.29 10.84
C GLU A 309 -11.24 -27.81 11.02
N LYS A 310 -12.05 -28.55 10.25
CA LYS A 310 -12.04 -30.01 10.21
C LYS A 310 -10.66 -30.57 9.83
N ALA A 311 -10.00 -29.97 8.85
CA ALA A 311 -8.65 -30.39 8.44
C ALA A 311 -7.62 -30.17 9.56
N PHE A 312 -7.65 -29.03 10.25
CA PHE A 312 -6.78 -28.74 11.40
C PHE A 312 -7.05 -29.71 12.55
N VAL A 313 -8.31 -29.93 12.93
CA VAL A 313 -8.67 -30.84 14.00
C VAL A 313 -8.18 -32.27 13.70
N ALA A 314 -8.33 -32.73 12.46
CA ALA A 314 -7.86 -34.05 12.03
C ALA A 314 -6.33 -34.19 12.11
N ALA A 315 -5.58 -33.15 11.70
CA ALA A 315 -4.11 -33.16 11.78
C ALA A 315 -3.60 -33.11 13.23
N LEU A 316 -4.17 -32.26 14.07
CA LEU A 316 -3.80 -32.14 15.49
C LEU A 316 -4.18 -33.39 16.30
N ALA A 317 -5.30 -34.03 15.99
CA ALA A 317 -5.68 -35.33 16.56
C ALA A 317 -4.65 -36.40 16.17
N GLU A 318 -4.15 -36.41 14.94
CA GLU A 318 -3.14 -37.35 14.45
C GLU A 318 -1.79 -37.15 15.17
N THR A 319 -1.34 -35.88 15.36
CA THR A 319 -0.12 -35.62 16.15
C THR A 319 -0.25 -36.13 17.59
N THR A 320 -1.44 -36.00 18.17
CA THR A 320 -1.73 -36.50 19.52
C THR A 320 -1.75 -38.04 19.56
N ALA A 321 -2.32 -38.71 18.55
CA ALA A 321 -2.36 -40.15 18.42
C ALA A 321 -0.93 -40.72 18.30
N LEU A 322 -0.10 -40.23 17.40
CA LEU A 322 1.28 -40.60 17.22
C LEU A 322 2.10 -40.51 18.51
N ARG A 323 1.88 -39.47 19.28
CA ARG A 323 2.51 -39.27 20.61
C ARG A 323 2.05 -40.31 21.61
N ARG A 324 0.74 -40.59 21.68
CA ARG A 324 0.16 -41.59 22.62
C ARG A 324 0.62 -43.01 22.28
N GLU A 325 0.73 -43.31 21.01
CA GLU A 325 1.20 -44.64 20.49
C GLU A 325 2.72 -44.84 20.67
N GLY A 326 3.44 -43.78 21.09
CA GLY A 326 4.87 -43.90 21.41
C GLY A 326 5.82 -43.63 20.25
N PHE A 327 5.34 -43.42 19.03
CA PHE A 327 6.20 -43.20 17.84
C PHE A 327 7.16 -42.01 17.98
N THR A 328 6.81 -41.02 18.81
CA THR A 328 7.69 -39.88 19.09
C THR A 328 8.90 -40.22 19.97
N ARG A 329 8.92 -41.39 20.65
CA ARG A 329 10.04 -41.81 21.49
C ARG A 329 11.17 -42.43 20.65
N GLU A 330 10.84 -42.92 19.45
CA GLU A 330 11.76 -43.53 18.52
C GLU A 330 12.41 -42.53 17.55
N LEU A 331 11.97 -41.25 17.60
CA LEU A 331 12.54 -40.19 16.80
C LEU A 331 13.89 -39.74 17.35
N THR A 332 14.81 -39.37 16.44
CA THR A 332 16.01 -38.64 16.84
C THR A 332 15.64 -37.29 17.41
N ASP A 333 16.50 -36.68 18.24
CA ASP A 333 16.27 -35.38 18.85
C ASP A 333 15.86 -34.31 17.83
N GLU A 334 16.49 -34.35 16.65
CA GLU A 334 16.18 -33.40 15.57
C GLU A 334 14.81 -33.68 14.93
N ALA A 335 14.45 -34.91 14.68
CA ALA A 335 13.13 -35.28 14.15
C ALA A 335 12.03 -35.01 15.16
N ALA A 336 12.26 -35.29 16.45
CA ALA A 336 11.35 -34.96 17.54
C ALA A 336 11.14 -33.43 17.64
N GLY A 337 12.21 -32.64 17.57
CA GLY A 337 12.15 -31.18 17.53
C GLY A 337 11.30 -30.68 16.37
N ARG A 338 11.47 -31.21 15.15
CA ARG A 338 10.64 -30.86 13.98
C ARG A 338 9.18 -31.26 14.14
N PHE A 339 8.91 -32.45 14.67
CA PHE A 339 7.54 -32.91 14.94
C PHE A 339 6.77 -31.97 15.89
N PHE A 340 7.39 -31.63 17.02
CA PHE A 340 6.74 -30.73 17.98
C PHE A 340 6.65 -29.30 17.47
N ALA A 341 7.65 -28.80 16.75
CA ALA A 341 7.59 -27.50 16.10
C ALA A 341 6.44 -27.42 15.06
N LEU A 342 6.24 -28.49 14.28
CA LEU A 342 5.15 -28.59 13.33
C LEU A 342 3.79 -28.57 14.04
N ALA A 343 3.62 -29.39 15.08
CA ALA A 343 2.37 -29.44 15.85
C ALA A 343 2.02 -28.06 16.45
N PHE A 344 3.01 -27.37 17.03
CA PHE A 344 2.84 -26.03 17.55
C PHE A 344 2.49 -25.00 16.45
N ALA A 345 3.23 -25.03 15.32
CA ALA A 345 2.98 -24.10 14.22
C ALA A 345 1.59 -24.30 13.61
N LEU A 346 1.08 -25.52 13.54
CA LEU A 346 -0.28 -25.80 13.07
C LEU A 346 -1.36 -25.26 14.02
N GLU A 347 -1.14 -25.35 15.35
CA GLU A 347 -2.09 -24.79 16.32
C GLU A 347 -2.12 -23.26 16.28
N GLU A 348 -0.96 -22.61 16.17
CA GLU A 348 -0.89 -21.15 16.00
C GLU A 348 -1.55 -20.70 14.69
N MET A 349 -1.23 -21.38 13.59
CA MET A 349 -1.84 -21.10 12.29
C MET A 349 -3.37 -21.24 12.33
N ARG A 350 -3.90 -22.28 13.00
CA ARG A 350 -5.35 -22.46 13.20
C ARG A 350 -6.00 -21.27 13.90
N ARG A 351 -5.35 -20.73 14.95
CA ARG A 351 -5.83 -19.52 15.66
C ARG A 351 -5.81 -18.30 14.74
N THR A 352 -4.74 -18.14 13.97
CA THR A 352 -4.61 -17.01 13.02
C THR A 352 -5.69 -17.06 11.93
N PHE A 353 -6.11 -18.25 11.48
CA PHE A 353 -7.21 -18.39 10.52
C PHE A 353 -8.56 -17.99 11.08
N ARG A 354 -8.86 -18.29 12.37
CA ARG A 354 -10.08 -17.84 13.04
C ARG A 354 -10.12 -16.31 13.16
N ASP A 355 -8.99 -15.70 13.57
CA ASP A 355 -8.87 -14.25 13.64
C ASP A 355 -9.08 -13.63 12.25
N LEU A 356 -8.57 -14.26 11.18
CA LEU A 356 -8.76 -13.80 9.80
C LEU A 356 -10.24 -13.78 9.42
N GLY A 357 -11.02 -14.80 9.77
CA GLY A 357 -12.46 -14.85 9.49
C GLY A 357 -13.18 -13.65 10.06
N HIS A 358 -12.94 -13.34 11.33
CA HIS A 358 -13.51 -12.19 12.01
C HIS A 358 -13.06 -10.85 11.37
N ASP A 359 -11.76 -10.68 11.11
CA ASP A 359 -11.23 -9.45 10.55
C ASP A 359 -11.75 -9.19 9.11
N VAL A 360 -11.91 -10.26 8.32
CA VAL A 360 -12.50 -10.19 6.98
C VAL A 360 -13.97 -9.78 7.07
N GLU A 361 -14.74 -10.36 7.99
CA GLU A 361 -16.14 -10.01 8.21
C GLU A 361 -16.29 -8.52 8.55
N VAL A 362 -15.57 -8.04 9.55
CA VAL A 362 -15.60 -6.63 9.97
C VAL A 362 -15.21 -5.69 8.82
N THR A 363 -14.14 -6.05 8.08
CA THR A 363 -13.61 -5.18 7.01
C THR A 363 -14.48 -5.20 5.74
N ALA A 364 -15.14 -6.31 5.44
CA ALA A 364 -15.98 -6.46 4.24
C ALA A 364 -17.39 -5.88 4.41
N LEU A 365 -18.00 -5.99 5.60
CA LEU A 365 -19.40 -5.64 5.86
C LEU A 365 -19.59 -4.22 6.41
N ALA A 366 -18.56 -3.40 6.50
CA ALA A 366 -18.74 -2.01 6.89
C ALA A 366 -19.72 -1.27 5.98
N PRO A 367 -20.59 -0.38 6.53
CA PRO A 367 -21.57 0.35 5.76
C PRO A 367 -20.92 1.18 4.67
N GLU A 368 -21.50 1.14 3.46
CA GLU A 368 -21.13 2.04 2.37
C GLU A 368 -21.73 3.42 2.66
N GLN A 369 -20.98 4.49 2.46
CA GLN A 369 -21.57 5.83 2.40
C GLN A 369 -22.30 5.93 1.06
N ASP A 370 -23.62 6.13 1.10
CA ASP A 370 -24.43 6.59 -0.03
C ASP A 370 -24.06 8.04 -0.41
#